data_66b95e5c30b242964640ac0a04aa8e9d
#
_entry.id   66b95e5c30b242964640ac0a04aa8e9d
#
_cell.length_a   1.000
_cell.length_b   1.000
_cell.length_c   1.000
_cell.angle_alpha   90.00
_cell.angle_beta   90.00
_cell.angle_gamma   90.00
#
_symmetry.space_group_name_H-M   'P 1'
#
loop_
_entity.id
_entity.type
_entity.pdbx_description
1 polymer ?
#
loop_
_entity_poly.entity_id
_entity_poly.type
_entity_poly.pdbx_seq_one_letter_code
_entity_poly.pdbx_strand_id
1 'polypeptide(L)'
;MTEEIISCAEAGEGTLGEGEQKTQSKKRKPWTGNDWVLIGMASLSVVFLAVFAYAPLYGLVLAFKDGDGWLNISQAISVAKWCGFDNFTAFFDDPDFWNIILNTLGLNILQLLINFPLPILFAVFTAELISDHFKKFVQTVTFFPHFISWAVYGGIFLSLFALDTGLPALLQQWGLTDHKVDILGDPDYFWWIIIGTSLLKGMGWGSVIYVAAIAAIPQELYEAAKM
;
A
#
# COMPACT_ATOMS: atom_id res chain seq x y z
N MET A 1 9.93 74.50 7.27
CA MET A 1 10.53 73.15 7.19
C MET A 1 10.64 72.47 8.59
N THR A 2 9.90 72.99 9.56
CA THR A 2 9.89 72.45 10.95
C THR A 2 8.50 72.12 11.48
N GLU A 3 7.42 72.49 10.71
CA GLU A 3 6.03 72.19 11.08
C GLU A 3 5.46 70.94 10.42
N GLU A 4 6.07 70.41 9.36
CA GLU A 4 5.62 69.17 8.68
C GLU A 4 6.11 67.86 9.37
N ILE A 5 7.12 67.96 10.25
CA ILE A 5 7.67 66.76 10.95
C ILE A 5 6.89 66.42 12.22
N ILE A 6 6.16 67.36 12.76
CA ILE A 6 5.37 67.16 13.99
C ILE A 6 3.99 66.54 13.71
N SER A 7 3.47 66.72 12.48
CA SER A 7 2.17 66.16 12.08
C SER A 7 2.21 64.64 11.79
N CYS A 8 3.38 64.06 11.52
CA CYS A 8 3.49 62.63 11.28
C CYS A 8 3.75 61.76 12.55
N ALA A 9 3.99 62.38 13.69
CA ALA A 9 4.28 61.68 14.93
C ALA A 9 3.03 61.36 15.79
N GLU A 10 1.90 62.03 15.53
CA GLU A 10 0.66 61.85 16.31
C GLU A 10 -0.38 60.91 15.70
N ALA A 11 -0.07 60.26 14.56
CA ALA A 11 -0.97 59.31 13.87
C ALA A 11 -0.66 57.85 14.19
N GLY A 12 0.22 57.56 15.15
CA GLY A 12 0.73 56.19 15.44
C GLY A 12 0.16 55.48 16.68
N GLU A 13 -0.72 56.11 17.46
CA GLU A 13 -1.36 55.49 18.63
C GLU A 13 -2.84 55.20 18.36
N GLY A 14 -3.09 54.25 17.51
CA GLY A 14 -4.41 53.73 17.20
C GLY A 14 -4.51 52.24 17.44
N THR A 15 -4.88 51.88 18.66
CA THR A 15 -5.65 50.70 19.06
C THR A 15 -5.20 49.33 18.45
N LEU A 16 -4.42 48.60 19.26
CA LEU A 16 -4.43 47.14 19.25
C LEU A 16 -5.87 46.66 19.60
N GLY A 17 -6.73 46.67 18.60
CA GLY A 17 -8.02 46.02 18.65
C GLY A 17 -7.79 44.50 18.67
N GLU A 18 -8.03 43.87 19.81
CA GLU A 18 -8.23 42.46 19.96
C GLU A 18 -9.23 41.99 18.88
N GLY A 19 -8.71 41.37 17.83
CA GLY A 19 -9.53 40.69 16.87
C GLY A 19 -10.22 39.51 17.53
N GLU A 20 -11.38 39.74 18.14
CA GLU A 20 -12.36 38.70 18.40
C GLU A 20 -12.65 38.00 17.07
N GLN A 21 -12.00 36.88 16.83
CA GLN A 21 -12.44 35.94 15.86
C GLN A 21 -13.82 35.42 16.31
N LYS A 22 -14.86 36.15 15.93
CA LYS A 22 -16.24 35.65 15.98
C LYS A 22 -16.28 34.39 15.16
N THR A 23 -16.22 33.25 15.83
CA THR A 23 -16.53 31.94 15.29
C THR A 23 -17.93 32.07 14.70
N GLN A 24 -18.02 32.33 13.38
CA GLN A 24 -19.30 32.35 12.69
C GLN A 24 -19.88 30.93 12.82
N SER A 25 -20.83 30.79 13.71
CA SER A 25 -21.68 29.61 13.80
C SER A 25 -22.29 29.38 12.41
N LYS A 26 -21.75 28.43 11.69
CA LYS A 26 -22.17 28.07 10.33
C LYS A 26 -23.61 27.56 10.45
N LYS A 27 -24.61 28.42 10.20
CA LYS A 27 -26.01 28.02 10.16
C LYS A 27 -26.13 26.83 9.21
N ARG A 28 -26.61 25.68 9.75
CA ARG A 28 -26.82 24.47 8.94
C ARG A 28 -27.78 24.84 7.81
N LYS A 29 -27.34 24.68 6.57
CA LYS A 29 -28.19 24.88 5.40
C LYS A 29 -29.38 23.90 5.50
N PRO A 30 -30.59 24.33 5.14
CA PRO A 30 -31.71 23.41 5.08
C PRO A 30 -31.43 22.30 4.05
N TRP A 31 -31.83 21.09 4.36
CA TRP A 31 -31.62 19.91 3.54
C TRP A 31 -32.29 20.10 2.17
N THR A 32 -31.53 19.95 1.13
CA THR A 32 -31.98 20.04 -0.27
C THR A 32 -32.25 18.63 -0.80
N GLY A 33 -33.09 18.50 -1.86
CA GLY A 33 -33.36 17.20 -2.48
C GLY A 33 -32.09 16.43 -2.89
N ASN A 34 -31.01 17.16 -3.22
CA ASN A 34 -29.70 16.59 -3.54
C ASN A 34 -29.02 15.92 -2.34
N ASP A 35 -29.27 16.41 -1.11
CA ASP A 35 -28.73 15.84 0.11
C ASP A 35 -29.34 14.45 0.42
N TRP A 36 -30.62 14.26 0.08
CA TRP A 36 -31.28 12.97 0.21
C TRP A 36 -30.71 11.92 -0.75
N VAL A 37 -30.34 12.31 -1.96
CA VAL A 37 -29.67 11.44 -2.93
C VAL A 37 -28.29 11.02 -2.41
N LEU A 38 -27.51 11.98 -1.89
CA LEU A 38 -26.20 11.71 -1.29
C LEU A 38 -26.31 10.78 -0.08
N ILE A 39 -27.30 10.98 0.79
CA ILE A 39 -27.55 10.09 1.93
C ILE A 39 -27.95 8.70 1.45
N GLY A 40 -28.80 8.59 0.42
CA GLY A 40 -29.17 7.31 -0.18
C GLY A 40 -27.94 6.54 -0.69
N MET A 41 -27.04 7.21 -1.40
CA MET A 41 -25.79 6.61 -1.89
C MET A 41 -24.86 6.24 -0.73
N ALA A 42 -24.72 7.11 0.27
CA ALA A 42 -23.89 6.86 1.45
C ALA A 42 -24.47 5.70 2.29
N SER A 43 -25.80 5.61 2.46
CA SER A 43 -26.42 4.54 3.22
C SER A 43 -26.18 3.16 2.60
N LEU A 44 -26.19 3.06 1.28
CA LEU A 44 -25.87 1.81 0.58
C LEU A 44 -24.43 1.37 0.89
N SER A 45 -23.49 2.30 0.86
CA SER A 45 -22.09 2.02 1.21
C SER A 45 -21.92 1.61 2.67
N VAL A 46 -22.63 2.26 3.59
CA VAL A 46 -22.62 1.92 5.02
C VAL A 46 -23.20 0.52 5.26
N VAL A 47 -24.33 0.16 4.60
CA VAL A 47 -24.91 -1.19 4.69
C VAL A 47 -23.93 -2.23 4.14
N PHE A 48 -23.30 -1.95 3.01
CA PHE A 48 -22.27 -2.84 2.45
C PHE A 48 -21.12 -3.06 3.45
N LEU A 49 -20.58 -2.00 4.04
CA LEU A 49 -19.54 -2.10 5.05
C LEU A 49 -20.01 -2.86 6.30
N ALA A 50 -21.23 -2.60 6.78
CA ALA A 50 -21.79 -3.29 7.93
C ALA A 50 -21.87 -4.80 7.70
N VAL A 51 -22.32 -5.23 6.51
CA VAL A 51 -22.49 -6.65 6.19
C VAL A 51 -21.14 -7.32 5.87
N PHE A 52 -20.28 -6.70 5.06
CA PHE A 52 -19.09 -7.37 4.55
C PHE A 52 -17.81 -7.09 5.32
N ALA A 53 -17.72 -5.97 6.06
CA ALA A 53 -16.55 -5.65 6.87
C ALA A 53 -16.80 -5.89 8.37
N TYR A 54 -17.96 -5.47 8.91
CA TYR A 54 -18.22 -5.57 10.35
C TYR A 54 -18.84 -6.91 10.77
N ALA A 55 -19.76 -7.49 9.99
CA ALA A 55 -20.36 -8.77 10.36
C ALA A 55 -19.32 -9.90 10.51
N PRO A 56 -18.28 -10.02 9.65
CA PRO A 56 -17.24 -11.02 9.85
C PRO A 56 -16.42 -10.85 11.14
N LEU A 57 -16.33 -9.63 11.68
CA LEU A 57 -15.64 -9.39 12.97
C LEU A 57 -16.30 -10.13 14.13
N TYR A 58 -17.58 -10.50 14.01
CA TYR A 58 -18.24 -11.36 14.99
C TYR A 58 -17.53 -12.72 15.10
N GLY A 59 -16.87 -13.18 14.03
CA GLY A 59 -16.03 -14.37 14.04
C GLY A 59 -14.84 -14.31 14.98
N LEU A 60 -14.41 -13.12 15.43
CA LEU A 60 -13.34 -12.98 16.43
C LEU A 60 -13.69 -13.64 17.77
N VAL A 61 -14.98 -13.82 18.04
CA VAL A 61 -15.46 -14.57 19.23
C VAL A 61 -14.92 -16.00 19.23
N LEU A 62 -14.65 -16.58 18.05
CA LEU A 62 -14.08 -17.92 17.94
C LEU A 62 -12.66 -18.05 18.54
N ALA A 63 -11.92 -16.95 18.60
CA ALA A 63 -10.61 -16.95 19.23
C ALA A 63 -10.64 -17.33 20.74
N PHE A 64 -11.82 -17.18 21.37
CA PHE A 64 -12.05 -17.48 22.78
C PHE A 64 -12.87 -18.76 22.99
N LYS A 65 -13.10 -19.51 21.93
CA LYS A 65 -13.88 -20.75 21.95
C LYS A 65 -13.03 -21.92 21.49
N ASP A 66 -13.36 -23.09 22.04
CA ASP A 66 -12.74 -24.35 21.64
C ASP A 66 -13.04 -24.64 20.17
N GLY A 67 -11.98 -24.69 19.33
CA GLY A 67 -12.07 -24.78 17.87
C GLY A 67 -12.10 -26.20 17.32
N ASP A 68 -11.97 -27.23 18.14
CA ASP A 68 -11.84 -28.61 17.70
C ASP A 68 -13.11 -29.16 17.08
N GLY A 69 -13.05 -29.45 15.78
CA GLY A 69 -14.04 -30.26 15.06
C GLY A 69 -15.26 -29.54 14.47
N TRP A 70 -15.27 -28.21 14.41
CA TRP A 70 -16.43 -27.47 13.84
C TRP A 70 -16.32 -27.26 12.33
N LEU A 71 -17.29 -27.79 11.60
CA LEU A 71 -17.37 -27.63 10.13
C LEU A 71 -17.97 -26.29 9.71
N ASN A 72 -18.79 -25.65 10.58
CA ASN A 72 -19.51 -24.41 10.30
C ASN A 72 -19.25 -23.35 11.38
N ILE A 73 -18.92 -22.13 10.96
CA ILE A 73 -18.67 -20.98 11.84
C ILE A 73 -19.88 -20.68 12.75
N SER A 74 -21.10 -20.78 12.25
CA SER A 74 -22.30 -20.52 13.02
C SER A 74 -22.52 -21.53 14.15
N GLN A 75 -22.18 -22.79 13.92
CA GLN A 75 -22.22 -23.84 14.96
C GLN A 75 -21.11 -23.65 15.99
N ALA A 76 -19.90 -23.34 15.55
CA ALA A 76 -18.79 -23.04 16.43
C ALA A 76 -19.12 -21.86 17.37
N ILE A 77 -19.73 -20.80 16.84
CA ILE A 77 -20.11 -19.66 17.66
C ILE A 77 -21.22 -20.00 18.67
N SER A 78 -22.21 -20.85 18.32
CA SER A 78 -23.36 -21.14 19.17
C SER A 78 -23.12 -22.27 20.17
N VAL A 79 -22.36 -23.30 19.80
CA VAL A 79 -22.25 -24.58 20.54
C VAL A 79 -20.88 -24.78 21.19
N ALA A 80 -19.78 -24.25 20.60
CA ALA A 80 -18.46 -24.45 21.13
C ALA A 80 -18.30 -23.90 22.56
N LYS A 81 -17.57 -24.63 23.39
CA LYS A 81 -17.29 -24.23 24.76
C LYS A 81 -16.39 -22.99 24.80
N TRP A 82 -16.59 -22.18 25.80
CA TRP A 82 -15.71 -21.04 26.05
C TRP A 82 -14.42 -21.52 26.69
N CYS A 83 -13.28 -21.28 26.05
CA CYS A 83 -11.96 -21.65 26.54
C CYS A 83 -11.12 -20.46 27.03
N GLY A 84 -11.67 -19.23 26.99
CA GLY A 84 -10.94 -18.04 27.45
C GLY A 84 -9.74 -17.73 26.57
N PHE A 85 -8.53 -17.75 27.15
CA PHE A 85 -7.28 -17.42 26.45
C PHE A 85 -6.45 -18.68 26.10
N ASP A 86 -6.99 -19.88 26.22
CA ASP A 86 -6.23 -21.12 25.98
C ASP A 86 -5.69 -21.20 24.54
N ASN A 87 -6.45 -20.73 23.55
CA ASN A 87 -6.00 -20.67 22.17
C ASN A 87 -4.79 -19.70 21.99
N PHE A 88 -4.76 -18.63 22.76
CA PHE A 88 -3.63 -17.68 22.72
C PHE A 88 -2.40 -18.26 23.39
N THR A 89 -2.55 -18.94 24.54
CA THR A 89 -1.42 -19.62 25.19
C THR A 89 -0.86 -20.72 24.30
N ALA A 90 -1.72 -21.55 23.70
CA ALA A 90 -1.30 -22.56 22.74
C ALA A 90 -0.54 -21.97 21.54
N PHE A 91 -0.98 -20.80 21.05
CA PHE A 91 -0.28 -20.12 19.96
C PHE A 91 1.12 -19.61 20.36
N PHE A 92 1.28 -19.06 21.58
CA PHE A 92 2.57 -18.58 22.06
C PHE A 92 3.52 -19.72 22.46
N ASP A 93 2.98 -20.88 22.86
CA ASP A 93 3.74 -22.06 23.23
C ASP A 93 4.11 -22.95 22.03
N ASP A 94 3.61 -22.58 20.82
CA ASP A 94 3.93 -23.30 19.59
C ASP A 94 5.44 -23.21 19.28
N PRO A 95 6.13 -24.35 19.06
CA PRO A 95 7.55 -24.37 18.71
C PRO A 95 7.90 -23.51 17.47
N ASP A 96 6.96 -23.37 16.54
CA ASP A 96 7.15 -22.59 15.31
C ASP A 96 6.79 -21.12 15.44
N PHE A 97 6.27 -20.68 16.59
CA PHE A 97 5.84 -19.31 16.83
C PHE A 97 6.90 -18.27 16.43
N TRP A 98 8.12 -18.43 16.94
CA TRP A 98 9.21 -17.49 16.66
C TRP A 98 9.64 -17.53 15.19
N ASN A 99 9.66 -18.71 14.56
CA ASN A 99 9.98 -18.85 13.15
C ASN A 99 8.93 -18.14 12.27
N ILE A 100 7.66 -18.29 12.60
CA ILE A 100 6.56 -17.62 11.88
C ILE A 100 6.65 -16.09 12.03
N ILE A 101 6.87 -15.60 13.26
CA ILE A 101 7.00 -14.16 13.53
C ILE A 101 8.21 -13.57 12.81
N LEU A 102 9.38 -14.18 12.95
CA LEU A 102 10.62 -13.71 12.30
C LEU A 102 10.50 -13.73 10.78
N ASN A 103 9.93 -14.80 10.22
CA ASN A 103 9.72 -14.91 8.78
C ASN A 103 8.74 -13.86 8.27
N THR A 104 7.63 -13.67 8.97
CA THR A 104 6.62 -12.67 8.60
C THR A 104 7.16 -11.24 8.70
N LEU A 105 7.77 -10.88 9.83
CA LEU A 105 8.30 -9.54 10.03
C LEU A 105 9.51 -9.27 9.12
N GLY A 106 10.45 -10.21 9.04
CA GLY A 106 11.64 -10.08 8.21
C GLY A 106 11.30 -9.89 6.74
N LEU A 107 10.40 -10.74 6.21
CA LEU A 107 9.95 -10.63 4.82
C LEU A 107 9.24 -9.31 4.55
N ASN A 108 8.32 -8.89 5.44
CA ASN A 108 7.60 -7.63 5.26
C ASN A 108 8.51 -6.39 5.38
N ILE A 109 9.45 -6.38 6.32
CA ILE A 109 10.42 -5.29 6.46
C ILE A 109 11.30 -5.22 5.21
N LEU A 110 11.81 -6.37 4.74
CA LEU A 110 12.66 -6.40 3.56
C LEU A 110 11.88 -6.00 2.29
N GLN A 111 10.63 -6.46 2.15
CA GLN A 111 9.73 -5.99 1.09
C GLN A 111 9.52 -4.48 1.15
N LEU A 112 9.30 -3.91 2.32
CA LEU A 112 9.11 -2.46 2.47
C LEU A 112 10.37 -1.71 2.06
N LEU A 113 11.54 -2.15 2.51
CA LEU A 113 12.83 -1.51 2.19
C LEU A 113 13.18 -1.56 0.70
N ILE A 114 12.71 -2.57 -0.03
CA ILE A 114 12.99 -2.74 -1.45
C ILE A 114 11.86 -2.16 -2.30
N ASN A 115 10.62 -2.55 -2.03
CA ASN A 115 9.47 -2.20 -2.86
C ASN A 115 8.98 -0.76 -2.67
N PHE A 116 9.41 -0.05 -1.62
CA PHE A 116 9.08 1.36 -1.44
C PHE A 116 10.02 2.30 -2.23
N PRO A 117 11.37 2.20 -2.13
CA PRO A 117 12.24 3.12 -2.84
C PRO A 117 12.35 2.84 -4.34
N LEU A 118 12.22 1.59 -4.79
CA LEU A 118 12.41 1.25 -6.19
C LEU A 118 11.36 1.87 -7.13
N PRO A 119 10.06 1.94 -6.84
CA PRO A 119 9.10 2.70 -7.63
C PRO A 119 9.41 4.20 -7.70
N ILE A 120 9.98 4.78 -6.64
CA ILE A 120 10.41 6.19 -6.63
C ILE A 120 11.57 6.39 -7.59
N LEU A 121 12.60 5.55 -7.47
CA LEU A 121 13.75 5.58 -8.39
C LEU A 121 13.31 5.37 -9.83
N PHE A 122 12.41 4.42 -10.09
CA PHE A 122 11.86 4.18 -11.42
C PHE A 122 11.10 5.41 -11.95
N ALA A 123 10.32 6.10 -11.11
CA ALA A 123 9.63 7.32 -11.49
C ALA A 123 10.61 8.44 -11.88
N VAL A 124 11.67 8.64 -11.10
CA VAL A 124 12.72 9.62 -11.39
C VAL A 124 13.43 9.28 -12.70
N PHE A 125 13.85 8.02 -12.88
CA PHE A 125 14.50 7.58 -14.13
C PHE A 125 13.59 7.79 -15.35
N THR A 126 12.31 7.47 -15.22
CA THR A 126 11.37 7.68 -16.33
C THR A 126 11.09 9.15 -16.60
N ALA A 127 11.17 10.03 -15.58
CA ALA A 127 11.03 11.48 -15.76
C ALA A 127 12.19 12.05 -16.58
N GLU A 128 13.42 11.56 -16.38
CA GLU A 128 14.63 12.02 -17.06
C GLU A 128 14.80 11.48 -18.49
N LEU A 129 13.94 10.56 -18.95
CA LEU A 129 14.01 10.05 -20.33
C LEU A 129 13.71 11.15 -21.36
N ILE A 130 14.63 11.35 -22.29
CA ILE A 130 14.57 12.40 -23.33
C ILE A 130 13.44 12.14 -24.33
N SER A 131 13.18 10.86 -24.68
CA SER A 131 12.18 10.49 -25.67
C SER A 131 10.82 10.18 -25.04
N ASP A 132 9.80 10.96 -25.33
CA ASP A 132 8.44 10.75 -24.88
C ASP A 132 7.85 9.38 -25.32
N HIS A 133 8.22 8.92 -26.51
CA HIS A 133 7.78 7.62 -27.02
C HIS A 133 8.39 6.47 -26.21
N PHE A 134 9.70 6.57 -25.93
CA PHE A 134 10.40 5.57 -25.13
C PHE A 134 9.90 5.57 -23.67
N LYS A 135 9.66 6.76 -23.09
CA LYS A 135 9.07 6.91 -21.77
C LYS A 135 7.71 6.20 -21.66
N LYS A 136 6.80 6.47 -22.61
CA LYS A 136 5.49 5.80 -22.67
C LYS A 136 5.61 4.29 -22.85
N PHE A 137 6.53 3.82 -23.69
CA PHE A 137 6.78 2.40 -23.88
C PHE A 137 7.25 1.73 -22.60
N VAL A 138 8.25 2.27 -21.93
CA VAL A 138 8.79 1.75 -20.67
C VAL A 138 7.69 1.71 -19.59
N GLN A 139 6.92 2.78 -19.44
CA GLN A 139 5.80 2.82 -18.49
C GLN A 139 4.76 1.75 -18.81
N THR A 140 4.34 1.62 -20.08
CA THR A 140 3.31 0.65 -20.49
C THR A 140 3.77 -0.78 -20.21
N VAL A 141 5.01 -1.13 -20.58
CA VAL A 141 5.57 -2.47 -20.35
C VAL A 141 5.67 -2.78 -18.86
N THR A 142 6.08 -1.81 -18.06
CA THR A 142 6.22 -2.00 -16.60
C THR A 142 4.87 -2.04 -15.88
N PHE A 143 3.83 -1.41 -16.41
CA PHE A 143 2.47 -1.50 -15.86
C PHE A 143 1.78 -2.82 -16.19
N PHE A 144 2.13 -3.46 -17.29
CA PHE A 144 1.43 -4.65 -17.79
C PHE A 144 1.33 -5.79 -16.76
N PRO A 145 2.39 -6.16 -16.00
CA PRO A 145 2.31 -7.23 -15.02
C PRO A 145 1.27 -7.01 -13.92
N HIS A 146 0.97 -5.75 -13.58
CA HIS A 146 -0.01 -5.41 -12.54
C HIS A 146 -1.41 -5.91 -12.88
N PHE A 147 -1.81 -5.89 -14.16
CA PHE A 147 -3.15 -6.28 -14.61
C PHE A 147 -3.34 -7.79 -14.70
N ILE A 148 -2.27 -8.57 -14.67
CA ILE A 148 -2.34 -10.02 -14.67
C ILE A 148 -2.80 -10.51 -13.29
N SER A 149 -3.75 -11.47 -13.23
CA SER A 149 -4.15 -12.06 -11.96
C SER A 149 -2.97 -12.76 -11.27
N TRP A 150 -2.97 -12.81 -9.93
CA TRP A 150 -1.91 -13.49 -9.19
C TRP A 150 -1.79 -14.98 -9.54
N ALA A 151 -2.91 -15.65 -9.84
CA ALA A 151 -2.90 -17.05 -10.23
C ALA A 151 -2.16 -17.28 -11.57
N VAL A 152 -2.45 -16.46 -12.59
CA VAL A 152 -1.76 -16.55 -13.89
C VAL A 152 -0.30 -16.12 -13.76
N TYR A 153 -0.04 -15.04 -13.05
CA TYR A 153 1.31 -14.55 -12.81
C TYR A 153 2.18 -15.58 -12.08
N GLY A 154 1.66 -16.19 -11.01
CA GLY A 154 2.31 -17.29 -10.30
C GLY A 154 2.56 -18.50 -11.20
N GLY A 155 1.58 -18.88 -12.04
CA GLY A 155 1.76 -19.96 -13.00
C GLY A 155 2.88 -19.72 -14.01
N ILE A 156 3.03 -18.47 -14.50
CA ILE A 156 4.16 -18.07 -15.36
C ILE A 156 5.49 -18.26 -14.63
N PHE A 157 5.58 -17.79 -13.37
CA PHE A 157 6.80 -17.94 -12.57
C PHE A 157 7.14 -19.40 -12.27
N LEU A 158 6.14 -20.20 -11.89
CA LEU A 158 6.33 -21.64 -11.68
C LEU A 158 6.85 -22.33 -12.94
N SER A 159 6.33 -22.00 -14.11
CA SER A 159 6.79 -22.56 -15.39
C SER A 159 8.18 -22.03 -15.76
N LEU A 160 8.46 -20.77 -15.50
CA LEU A 160 9.76 -20.14 -15.81
C LEU A 160 10.91 -20.70 -14.97
N PHE A 161 10.66 -20.98 -13.69
CA PHE A 161 11.64 -21.51 -12.75
C PHE A 161 11.54 -23.02 -12.53
N ALA A 162 10.69 -23.72 -13.32
CA ALA A 162 10.60 -25.18 -13.25
C ALA A 162 11.96 -25.84 -13.53
N LEU A 163 12.34 -26.80 -12.68
CA LEU A 163 13.66 -27.41 -12.67
C LEU A 163 14.03 -28.09 -14.00
N ASP A 164 13.04 -28.77 -14.64
CA ASP A 164 13.28 -29.59 -15.81
C ASP A 164 13.02 -28.88 -17.15
N THR A 165 12.20 -27.85 -17.16
CA THR A 165 11.73 -27.19 -18.40
C THR A 165 11.95 -25.69 -18.42
N GLY A 166 12.26 -25.10 -17.27
CA GLY A 166 12.42 -23.66 -17.11
C GLY A 166 13.85 -23.14 -17.30
N LEU A 167 14.11 -21.95 -16.79
CA LEU A 167 15.44 -21.31 -16.82
C LEU A 167 16.56 -22.19 -16.26
N PRO A 168 16.39 -22.95 -15.15
CA PRO A 168 17.46 -23.80 -14.63
C PRO A 168 17.93 -24.84 -15.66
N ALA A 169 17.00 -25.44 -16.41
CA ALA A 169 17.34 -26.40 -17.46
C ALA A 169 18.07 -25.74 -18.66
N LEU A 170 17.63 -24.52 -19.06
CA LEU A 170 18.27 -23.76 -20.13
C LEU A 170 19.70 -23.32 -19.76
N LEU A 171 19.90 -22.86 -18.54
CA LEU A 171 21.23 -22.44 -18.04
C LEU A 171 22.21 -23.62 -18.03
N GLN A 172 21.76 -24.80 -17.65
CA GLN A 172 22.56 -26.02 -17.73
C GLN A 172 22.88 -26.41 -19.16
N GLN A 173 21.89 -26.36 -20.07
CA GLN A 173 22.10 -26.66 -21.52
C GLN A 173 23.12 -25.72 -22.16
N TRP A 174 23.15 -24.45 -21.76
CA TRP A 174 24.10 -23.47 -22.25
C TRP A 174 25.47 -23.55 -21.57
N GLY A 175 25.65 -24.49 -20.64
CA GLY A 175 26.93 -24.68 -19.94
C GLY A 175 27.28 -23.56 -18.96
N LEU A 176 26.28 -22.76 -18.56
CA LEU A 176 26.45 -21.66 -17.58
C LEU A 176 26.45 -22.17 -16.14
N THR A 177 25.87 -23.36 -15.91
CA THR A 177 25.85 -24.02 -14.59
C THR A 177 26.14 -25.50 -14.74
N ASP A 178 26.92 -26.06 -13.80
CA ASP A 178 27.26 -27.51 -13.81
C ASP A 178 26.06 -28.39 -13.41
N HIS A 179 25.12 -27.82 -12.68
CA HIS A 179 23.93 -28.51 -12.19
C HIS A 179 22.70 -27.60 -12.29
N LYS A 180 21.50 -28.22 -12.30
CA LYS A 180 20.24 -27.47 -12.23
C LYS A 180 20.10 -26.87 -10.84
N VAL A 181 19.88 -25.56 -10.77
CA VAL A 181 19.61 -24.85 -9.51
C VAL A 181 18.12 -24.91 -9.22
N ASP A 182 17.73 -25.59 -8.15
CA ASP A 182 16.33 -25.65 -7.70
C ASP A 182 15.93 -24.37 -6.97
N ILE A 183 15.59 -23.34 -7.76
CA ILE A 183 15.24 -22.03 -7.22
C ILE A 183 13.92 -22.06 -6.45
N LEU A 184 12.97 -22.92 -6.84
CA LEU A 184 11.65 -23.00 -6.21
C LEU A 184 11.60 -23.93 -5.00
N GLY A 185 12.43 -24.97 -4.97
CA GLY A 185 12.46 -25.95 -3.89
C GLY A 185 13.43 -25.60 -2.75
N ASP A 186 14.35 -24.68 -2.97
CA ASP A 186 15.35 -24.29 -1.99
C ASP A 186 14.82 -23.13 -1.12
N PRO A 187 14.71 -23.32 0.21
CA PRO A 187 14.25 -22.29 1.14
C PRO A 187 15.06 -20.99 1.12
N ASP A 188 16.34 -21.03 0.76
CA ASP A 188 17.22 -19.88 0.74
C ASP A 188 16.84 -18.85 -0.32
N TYR A 189 16.21 -19.29 -1.41
CA TYR A 189 15.70 -18.40 -2.46
C TYR A 189 14.29 -17.86 -2.20
N PHE A 190 13.54 -18.41 -1.25
CA PHE A 190 12.13 -18.10 -1.03
C PHE A 190 11.87 -16.59 -0.86
N TRP A 191 12.62 -15.92 0.00
CA TRP A 191 12.42 -14.49 0.24
C TRP A 191 12.69 -13.64 -1.00
N TRP A 192 13.76 -13.97 -1.74
CA TRP A 192 14.13 -13.26 -2.97
C TRP A 192 13.11 -13.44 -4.09
N ILE A 193 12.53 -14.63 -4.20
CA ILE A 193 11.46 -14.91 -5.16
C ILE A 193 10.22 -14.08 -4.82
N ILE A 194 9.78 -14.08 -3.57
CA ILE A 194 8.61 -13.30 -3.14
C ILE A 194 8.82 -11.81 -3.35
N ILE A 195 9.98 -11.28 -2.98
CA ILE A 195 10.29 -9.85 -3.12
C ILE A 195 10.41 -9.49 -4.61
N GLY A 196 11.15 -10.28 -5.39
CA GLY A 196 11.34 -10.03 -6.82
C GLY A 196 10.06 -10.09 -7.62
N THR A 197 9.22 -11.10 -7.37
CA THR A 197 7.92 -11.24 -8.04
C THR A 197 6.96 -10.12 -7.66
N SER A 198 6.91 -9.75 -6.38
CA SER A 198 6.11 -8.64 -5.87
C SER A 198 6.56 -7.30 -6.48
N LEU A 199 7.88 -7.08 -6.54
CA LEU A 199 8.46 -5.89 -7.14
C LEU A 199 8.12 -5.77 -8.62
N LEU A 200 8.39 -6.82 -9.41
CA LEU A 200 8.12 -6.82 -10.86
C LEU A 200 6.64 -6.57 -11.16
N LYS A 201 5.74 -7.11 -10.35
CA LYS A 201 4.30 -6.89 -10.50
C LYS A 201 3.85 -5.51 -10.06
N GLY A 202 4.45 -4.96 -9.00
CA GLY A 202 3.99 -3.74 -8.33
C GLY A 202 4.72 -2.46 -8.73
N MET A 203 5.95 -2.56 -9.25
CA MET A 203 6.83 -1.40 -9.48
C MET A 203 6.22 -0.35 -10.41
N GLY A 204 5.66 -0.79 -11.54
CA GLY A 204 5.04 0.11 -12.50
C GLY A 204 3.85 0.86 -11.90
N TRP A 205 2.90 0.13 -11.32
CA TRP A 205 1.72 0.71 -10.69
C TRP A 205 2.08 1.62 -9.52
N GLY A 206 2.99 1.19 -8.65
CA GLY A 206 3.48 1.98 -7.52
C GLY A 206 4.17 3.28 -7.95
N SER A 207 4.79 3.33 -9.12
CA SER A 207 5.46 4.53 -9.63
C SER A 207 4.51 5.62 -10.15
N VAL A 208 3.24 5.31 -10.46
CA VAL A 208 2.28 6.26 -11.05
C VAL A 208 2.12 7.50 -10.21
N ILE A 209 1.97 7.34 -8.90
CA ILE A 209 1.78 8.48 -7.98
C ILE A 209 3.01 9.40 -7.98
N TYR A 210 4.21 8.84 -8.05
CA TYR A 210 5.46 9.60 -8.06
C TYR A 210 5.68 10.28 -9.41
N VAL A 211 5.35 9.63 -10.53
CA VAL A 211 5.38 10.24 -11.87
C VAL A 211 4.42 11.41 -11.94
N ALA A 212 3.21 11.28 -11.40
CA ALA A 212 2.24 12.37 -11.34
C ALA A 212 2.73 13.52 -10.44
N ALA A 213 3.34 13.22 -9.30
CA ALA A 213 3.91 14.22 -8.41
C ALA A 213 5.05 15.01 -9.07
N ILE A 214 5.96 14.31 -9.77
CA ILE A 214 7.05 14.95 -10.52
C ILE A 214 6.51 15.85 -11.65
N ALA A 215 5.50 15.37 -12.37
CA ALA A 215 4.88 16.14 -13.45
C ALA A 215 4.12 17.39 -12.96
N ALA A 216 3.72 17.43 -11.70
CA ALA A 216 3.05 18.56 -11.07
C ALA A 216 4.01 19.66 -10.57
N ILE A 217 5.32 19.45 -10.58
CA ILE A 217 6.32 20.44 -10.16
C ILE A 217 6.41 21.55 -11.20
N PRO A 218 6.19 22.84 -10.81
CA PRO A 218 6.30 23.96 -11.73
C PRO A 218 7.71 24.09 -12.31
N GLN A 219 7.78 24.44 -13.61
CA GLN A 219 9.06 24.56 -14.33
C GLN A 219 9.97 25.64 -13.73
N GLU A 220 9.36 26.69 -13.16
CA GLU A 220 10.07 27.78 -12.48
C GLU A 220 10.99 27.29 -11.33
N LEU A 221 10.60 26.21 -10.63
CA LEU A 221 11.41 25.62 -9.58
C LEU A 221 12.67 24.93 -10.14
N TYR A 222 12.55 24.30 -11.30
CA TYR A 222 13.70 23.69 -11.97
C TYR A 222 14.68 24.75 -12.50
N GLU A 223 14.15 25.89 -12.97
CA GLU A 223 14.98 27.01 -13.45
C GLU A 223 15.70 27.69 -12.26
N ALA A 224 14.98 27.91 -11.16
CA ALA A 224 15.61 28.48 -9.95
C ALA A 224 16.70 27.57 -9.35
N ALA A 225 16.54 26.26 -9.45
CA ALA A 225 17.54 25.30 -8.95
C ALA A 225 18.80 25.21 -9.83
N LYS A 226 18.77 25.72 -11.08
CA LYS A 226 19.91 25.77 -12.01
C LYS A 226 20.75 27.05 -11.89
N MET A 227 20.24 28.06 -11.18
CA MET A 227 20.95 29.29 -10.88
C MET A 227 21.84 29.15 -9.66
#